data_a6a1bd48457db06b65d95ae8753f8985
#
_entry.id   a6a1bd48457db06b65d95ae8753f8985
#
_cell.length_a   1.000
_cell.length_b   1.000
_cell.length_c   1.000
_cell.angle_alpha   90.00
_cell.angle_beta   90.00
_cell.angle_gamma   90.00
#
_symmetry.space_group_name_H-M   'P 1'
#
loop_
_entity.id
_entity.type
_entity.pdbx_description
1 polymer ?
#
loop_
_entity_poly.entity_id
_entity_poly.type
_entity_poly.pdbx_seq_one_letter_code
_entity_poly.pdbx_strand_id
1 'polypeptide(L)'
;MIEATQRKLREANFFLQRLIDESQRSVRNEPEAFLFYLRAFLSAARSATLVLQKEEKQRYDAWFPKWFARRSKDERDLCNFMRDQRNVELHETGADVNLSSVPIPYIEIAAGEFGNPMYSFQSIHSPGTQAPTVERTAYHFGLLGTETEVTVACRRYLDLVAELMRDFIRDHTSPEV
;
A
#
# COMPACT_ATOMS: atom_id res chain seq x y z
N MET A 1 -3.85 26.72 2.11
CA MET A 1 -3.87 25.89 0.88
C MET A 1 -2.95 24.71 1.08
N ILE A 2 -3.43 23.49 0.98
CA ILE A 2 -2.78 22.25 1.43
C ILE A 2 -1.79 21.64 0.42
N GLU A 3 -0.92 22.44 -0.17
CA GLU A 3 0.01 21.99 -1.22
C GLU A 3 1.07 21.01 -0.71
N ALA A 4 1.63 21.27 0.46
CA ALA A 4 2.61 20.36 1.05
C ALA A 4 1.97 19.02 1.43
N THR A 5 0.74 19.03 1.92
CA THR A 5 -0.06 17.83 2.18
C THR A 5 -0.29 17.01 0.90
N GLN A 6 -0.69 17.66 -0.21
CA GLN A 6 -0.87 16.98 -1.50
C GLN A 6 0.42 16.37 -2.03
N ARG A 7 1.56 17.04 -1.82
CA ARG A 7 2.87 16.50 -2.20
C ARG A 7 3.18 15.21 -1.41
N LYS A 8 2.88 15.20 -0.09
CA LYS A 8 3.08 14.00 0.73
C LYS A 8 2.16 12.84 0.32
N LEU A 9 0.94 13.12 -0.12
CA LEU A 9 0.06 12.09 -0.66
C LEU A 9 0.60 11.49 -1.97
N ARG A 10 1.14 12.31 -2.86
CA ARG A 10 1.80 11.83 -4.09
C ARG A 10 3.04 10.99 -3.79
N GLU A 11 3.83 11.39 -2.80
CA GLU A 11 5.00 10.63 -2.32
C GLU A 11 4.57 9.25 -1.78
N ALA A 12 3.52 9.19 -0.96
CA ALA A 12 2.99 7.93 -0.47
C ALA A 12 2.48 7.03 -1.61
N ASN A 13 1.77 7.59 -2.58
CA ASN A 13 1.33 6.84 -3.76
C ASN A 13 2.50 6.29 -4.60
N PHE A 14 3.57 7.06 -4.74
CA PHE A 14 4.79 6.59 -5.42
C PHE A 14 5.37 5.35 -4.73
N PHE A 15 5.53 5.38 -3.41
CA PHE A 15 6.05 4.23 -2.68
C PHE A 15 5.10 3.04 -2.67
N LEU A 16 3.78 3.27 -2.68
CA LEU A 16 2.79 2.20 -2.84
C LEU A 16 2.94 1.50 -4.20
N GLN A 17 3.15 2.23 -5.30
CA GLN A 17 3.40 1.61 -6.60
C GLN A 17 4.67 0.75 -6.57
N ARG A 18 5.76 1.24 -5.98
CA ARG A 18 6.99 0.46 -5.82
C ARG A 18 6.79 -0.80 -4.99
N LEU A 19 5.99 -0.70 -3.94
CA LEU A 19 5.63 -1.84 -3.09
C LEU A 19 4.87 -2.91 -3.89
N ILE A 20 3.90 -2.47 -4.71
CA ILE A 20 3.12 -3.36 -5.58
C ILE A 20 4.02 -4.00 -6.63
N ASP A 21 4.85 -3.19 -7.32
CA ASP A 21 5.79 -3.69 -8.32
C ASP A 21 6.69 -4.78 -7.72
N GLU A 22 7.21 -4.56 -6.50
CA GLU A 22 8.08 -5.52 -5.83
C GLU A 22 7.34 -6.79 -5.41
N SER A 23 6.11 -6.65 -4.89
CA SER A 23 5.29 -7.80 -4.47
C SER A 23 4.92 -8.72 -5.64
N GLN A 24 4.88 -8.20 -6.87
CA GLN A 24 4.51 -8.94 -8.08
C GLN A 24 5.70 -9.60 -8.77
N ARG A 25 6.93 -9.31 -8.33
CA ARG A 25 8.11 -9.93 -8.92
C ARG A 25 8.18 -11.41 -8.58
N SER A 26 8.17 -12.23 -9.62
CA SER A 26 8.33 -13.70 -9.51
C SER A 26 9.81 -14.13 -9.61
N VAL A 27 10.66 -13.29 -10.20
CA VAL A 27 12.11 -13.52 -10.34
C VAL A 27 12.83 -12.36 -9.69
N ARG A 28 13.84 -12.65 -8.87
CA ARG A 28 14.61 -11.65 -8.10
C ARG A 28 13.71 -10.80 -7.17
N ASN A 29 12.76 -11.43 -6.50
CA ASN A 29 12.06 -10.80 -5.39
C ASN A 29 13.09 -10.55 -4.28
N GLU A 30 13.22 -9.28 -3.88
CA GLU A 30 14.13 -8.86 -2.81
C GLU A 30 13.30 -8.45 -1.59
N PRO A 31 13.09 -9.35 -0.60
CA PRO A 31 12.27 -9.05 0.57
C PRO A 31 12.71 -7.77 1.30
N GLU A 32 14.01 -7.50 1.33
CA GLU A 32 14.55 -6.29 1.95
C GLU A 32 14.11 -5.02 1.20
N ALA A 33 14.11 -5.02 -0.14
CA ALA A 33 13.62 -3.91 -0.94
C ALA A 33 12.13 -3.65 -0.70
N PHE A 34 11.33 -4.71 -0.59
CA PHE A 34 9.92 -4.59 -0.23
C PHE A 34 9.74 -3.89 1.14
N LEU A 35 10.49 -4.30 2.15
CA LEU A 35 10.43 -3.68 3.49
C LEU A 35 10.89 -2.22 3.47
N PHE A 36 11.89 -1.85 2.68
CA PHE A 36 12.30 -0.45 2.50
C PHE A 36 11.20 0.40 1.89
N TYR A 37 10.50 -0.10 0.86
CA TYR A 37 9.37 0.61 0.26
C TYR A 37 8.19 0.70 1.22
N LEU A 38 7.92 -0.34 2.02
CA LEU A 38 6.89 -0.31 3.05
C LEU A 38 7.17 0.78 4.10
N ARG A 39 8.41 0.84 4.60
CA ARG A 39 8.87 1.88 5.52
C ARG A 39 8.66 3.29 4.95
N ALA A 40 9.08 3.51 3.73
CA ALA A 40 8.93 4.78 3.04
C ALA A 40 7.44 5.15 2.85
N PHE A 41 6.60 4.18 2.46
CA PHE A 41 5.16 4.36 2.35
C PHE A 41 4.51 4.76 3.67
N LEU A 42 4.74 4.00 4.75
CA LEU A 42 4.16 4.27 6.07
C LEU A 42 4.53 5.67 6.57
N SER A 43 5.79 6.06 6.36
CA SER A 43 6.29 7.38 6.74
C SER A 43 5.65 8.50 5.91
N ALA A 44 5.56 8.36 4.59
CA ALA A 44 4.99 9.36 3.70
C ALA A 44 3.47 9.52 3.92
N ALA A 45 2.73 8.41 4.02
CA ALA A 45 1.28 8.41 4.24
C ALA A 45 0.91 9.06 5.59
N ARG A 46 1.63 8.73 6.66
CA ARG A 46 1.44 9.37 7.96
C ARG A 46 1.80 10.87 7.91
N SER A 47 2.86 11.22 7.19
CA SER A 47 3.28 12.62 7.05
C SER A 47 2.20 13.47 6.36
N ALA A 48 1.41 12.91 5.43
CA ALA A 48 0.33 13.64 4.79
C ALA A 48 -0.69 14.17 5.82
N THR A 49 -1.13 13.33 6.77
CA THR A 49 -2.07 13.76 7.82
C THR A 49 -1.45 14.75 8.81
N LEU A 50 -0.17 14.56 9.17
CA LEU A 50 0.54 15.47 10.09
C LEU A 50 0.80 16.85 9.47
N VAL A 51 1.12 16.89 8.16
CA VAL A 51 1.30 18.14 7.43
C VAL A 51 -0.02 18.89 7.31
N LEU A 52 -1.13 18.20 6.98
CA LEU A 52 -2.46 18.79 6.97
C LEU A 52 -2.82 19.41 8.33
N GLN A 53 -2.59 18.66 9.41
CA GLN A 53 -2.79 19.17 10.76
C GLN A 53 -1.94 20.40 11.07
N LYS A 54 -0.69 20.45 10.58
CA LYS A 54 0.20 21.59 10.76
C LYS A 54 -0.25 22.81 9.94
N GLU A 55 -0.65 22.61 8.69
CA GLU A 55 -1.08 23.68 7.77
C GLU A 55 -2.40 24.31 8.22
N GLU A 56 -3.33 23.51 8.80
CA GLU A 56 -4.70 23.90 9.12
C GLU A 56 -5.08 23.55 10.58
N LYS A 57 -4.17 23.74 11.52
CA LYS A 57 -4.26 23.19 12.88
C LYS A 57 -5.61 23.39 13.56
N GLN A 58 -6.11 24.62 13.64
CA GLN A 58 -7.35 24.91 14.35
C GLN A 58 -8.57 24.25 13.72
N ARG A 59 -8.65 24.28 12.37
CA ARG A 59 -9.74 23.67 11.62
C ARG A 59 -9.66 22.16 11.70
N TYR A 60 -8.47 21.60 11.51
CA TYR A 60 -8.25 20.16 11.56
C TYR A 60 -8.58 19.58 12.93
N ASP A 61 -8.08 20.15 14.01
CA ASP A 61 -8.28 19.65 15.38
C ASP A 61 -9.76 19.66 15.79
N ALA A 62 -10.55 20.63 15.29
CA ALA A 62 -12.00 20.70 15.54
C ALA A 62 -12.81 19.75 14.65
N TRP A 63 -12.35 19.47 13.45
CA TRP A 63 -13.07 18.70 12.43
C TRP A 63 -12.74 17.20 12.44
N PHE A 64 -11.47 16.84 12.57
CA PHE A 64 -10.99 15.45 12.44
C PHE A 64 -11.68 14.47 13.40
N PRO A 65 -11.92 14.76 14.70
CA PRO A 65 -12.59 13.81 15.58
C PRO A 65 -14.00 13.43 15.09
N LYS A 66 -14.72 14.40 14.51
CA LYS A 66 -16.08 14.17 13.96
C LYS A 66 -16.00 13.36 12.67
N TRP A 67 -15.05 13.65 11.81
CA TRP A 67 -14.81 12.88 10.58
C TRP A 67 -14.45 11.43 10.92
N PHE A 68 -13.51 11.22 11.83
CA PHE A 68 -13.04 9.89 12.23
C PHE A 68 -14.13 9.06 12.90
N ALA A 69 -14.98 9.68 13.73
CA ALA A 69 -16.09 9.00 14.37
C ALA A 69 -17.16 8.46 13.39
N ARG A 70 -17.29 9.06 12.19
CA ARG A 70 -18.22 8.62 11.14
C ARG A 70 -17.68 7.43 10.33
N ARG A 71 -16.41 7.11 10.46
CA ARG A 71 -15.79 5.96 9.76
C ARG A 71 -16.31 4.66 10.36
N SER A 72 -16.37 3.63 9.52
CA SER A 72 -16.67 2.28 9.99
C SER A 72 -15.64 1.81 11.02
N LYS A 73 -15.97 0.77 11.77
CA LYS A 73 -15.02 0.17 12.72
C LYS A 73 -13.76 -0.29 12.01
N ASP A 74 -13.90 -0.97 10.87
CA ASP A 74 -12.77 -1.52 10.11
C ASP A 74 -11.83 -0.42 9.58
N GLU A 75 -12.39 0.72 9.14
CA GLU A 75 -11.59 1.87 8.68
C GLU A 75 -10.81 2.51 9.84
N ARG A 76 -11.45 2.65 11.01
CA ARG A 76 -10.76 3.18 12.20
C ARG A 76 -9.66 2.24 12.68
N ASP A 77 -9.95 0.94 12.70
CA ASP A 77 -8.99 -0.08 13.09
C ASP A 77 -7.79 -0.13 12.12
N LEU A 78 -8.04 -0.01 10.81
CA LEU A 78 -6.99 0.09 9.81
C LEU A 78 -6.12 1.35 10.01
N CYS A 79 -6.73 2.50 10.25
CA CYS A 79 -6.01 3.75 10.50
C CYS A 79 -5.12 3.65 11.76
N ASN A 80 -5.64 3.06 12.83
CA ASN A 80 -4.90 2.84 14.06
C ASN A 80 -3.74 1.86 13.84
N PHE A 81 -4.02 0.72 13.19
CA PHE A 81 -3.01 -0.27 12.86
C PHE A 81 -1.86 0.33 12.04
N MET A 82 -2.15 1.06 10.97
CA MET A 82 -1.13 1.69 10.12
C MET A 82 -0.30 2.75 10.87
N ARG A 83 -0.91 3.48 11.80
CA ARG A 83 -0.20 4.38 12.70
C ARG A 83 0.77 3.62 13.60
N ASP A 84 0.32 2.50 14.17
CA ASP A 84 1.10 1.70 15.09
C ASP A 84 2.25 0.98 14.34
N GLN A 85 2.00 0.42 13.15
CA GLN A 85 3.04 -0.13 12.28
C GLN A 85 4.13 0.91 11.96
N ARG A 86 3.77 2.14 11.66
CA ARG A 86 4.75 3.22 11.45
C ARG A 86 5.56 3.50 12.72
N ASN A 87 4.96 3.44 13.89
CA ASN A 87 5.67 3.69 15.14
C ASN A 87 6.65 2.54 15.45
N VAL A 88 6.23 1.29 15.29
CA VAL A 88 7.08 0.11 15.43
C VAL A 88 8.26 0.19 14.45
N GLU A 89 8.00 0.54 13.19
CA GLU A 89 9.03 0.68 12.15
C GLU A 89 10.10 1.71 12.50
N LEU A 90 9.75 2.80 13.17
CA LEU A 90 10.69 3.87 13.52
C LEU A 90 11.48 3.61 14.79
N HIS A 91 10.92 2.85 15.71
CA HIS A 91 11.46 2.73 17.08
C HIS A 91 11.92 1.32 17.44
N GLU A 92 11.59 0.33 16.62
CA GLU A 92 11.88 -1.08 16.87
C GLU A 92 12.54 -1.76 15.66
N THR A 93 12.36 -3.08 15.54
CA THR A 93 13.04 -3.93 14.55
C THR A 93 12.42 -3.94 13.16
N GLY A 94 11.44 -3.10 12.88
CA GLY A 94 10.71 -3.05 11.59
C GLY A 94 9.23 -3.41 11.70
N ALA A 95 8.47 -3.16 10.63
CA ALA A 95 7.03 -3.49 10.58
C ALA A 95 6.80 -4.99 10.72
N ASP A 96 5.77 -5.38 11.45
CA ASP A 96 5.39 -6.78 11.66
C ASP A 96 4.74 -7.35 10.40
N VAL A 97 5.57 -7.97 9.55
CA VAL A 97 5.18 -8.55 8.27
C VAL A 97 5.50 -10.04 8.25
N ASN A 98 4.46 -10.85 8.07
CA ASN A 98 4.58 -12.28 7.85
C ASN A 98 4.90 -12.57 6.38
N LEU A 99 5.90 -13.41 6.14
CA LEU A 99 6.26 -13.88 4.81
C LEU A 99 5.73 -15.28 4.59
N SER A 100 5.14 -15.51 3.42
CA SER A 100 4.75 -16.85 2.97
C SER A 100 5.21 -17.09 1.53
N SER A 101 5.33 -18.35 1.13
CA SER A 101 5.64 -18.71 -0.25
C SER A 101 4.36 -19.13 -0.96
N VAL A 102 4.11 -18.55 -2.13
CA VAL A 102 2.94 -18.86 -2.96
C VAL A 102 3.43 -19.42 -4.30
N PRO A 103 3.04 -20.66 -4.66
CA PRO A 103 3.38 -21.22 -5.95
C PRO A 103 2.60 -20.49 -7.05
N ILE A 104 3.31 -20.01 -8.06
CA ILE A 104 2.70 -19.44 -9.27
C ILE A 104 3.07 -20.28 -10.48
N PRO A 105 2.17 -20.43 -11.48
CA PRO A 105 2.50 -21.13 -12.69
C PRO A 105 3.68 -20.49 -13.42
N TYR A 106 4.66 -21.30 -13.79
CA TYR A 106 5.76 -20.83 -14.64
C TYR A 106 5.25 -20.62 -16.07
N ILE A 107 5.40 -19.40 -16.57
CA ILE A 107 5.09 -19.06 -17.96
C ILE A 107 6.41 -18.93 -18.70
N GLU A 108 6.71 -19.86 -19.60
CA GLU A 108 7.89 -19.76 -20.44
C GLU A 108 7.68 -18.67 -21.48
N ILE A 109 8.51 -17.63 -21.40
CA ILE A 109 8.54 -16.55 -22.39
C ILE A 109 9.49 -17.02 -23.50
N ALA A 110 8.93 -17.47 -24.60
CA ALA A 110 9.72 -17.73 -25.79
C ALA A 110 10.17 -16.40 -26.41
N ALA A 111 11.48 -16.17 -26.48
CA ALA A 111 12.03 -15.05 -27.24
C ALA A 111 11.81 -15.35 -28.74
N GLY A 112 11.06 -14.51 -29.42
CA GLY A 112 10.91 -14.58 -30.88
C GLY A 112 12.24 -14.25 -31.57
N GLU A 113 12.46 -14.78 -32.77
CA GLU A 113 13.72 -14.68 -33.56
C GLU A 113 14.21 -13.25 -33.85
N PHE A 114 13.45 -12.21 -33.49
CA PHE A 114 13.78 -10.80 -33.80
C PHE A 114 13.75 -9.86 -32.57
N GLY A 115 14.01 -10.37 -31.38
CA GLY A 115 14.20 -9.52 -30.20
C GLY A 115 12.95 -8.79 -29.68
N ASN A 116 11.79 -8.97 -30.31
CA ASN A 116 10.51 -8.54 -29.74
C ASN A 116 9.91 -9.66 -28.91
N PRO A 117 9.57 -9.44 -27.64
CA PRO A 117 8.91 -10.43 -26.83
C PRO A 117 7.49 -10.65 -27.40
N MET A 118 7.32 -11.69 -28.19
CA MET A 118 6.00 -12.19 -28.53
C MET A 118 5.52 -13.05 -27.37
N TYR A 119 4.56 -12.55 -26.61
CA TYR A 119 3.89 -13.32 -25.58
C TYR A 119 2.99 -14.38 -26.26
N SER A 120 3.53 -15.55 -26.48
CA SER A 120 2.74 -16.69 -26.94
C SER A 120 2.38 -17.52 -25.70
N PHE A 121 1.12 -17.47 -25.29
CA PHE A 121 0.56 -18.40 -24.32
C PHE A 121 0.32 -19.75 -24.99
N GLN A 122 1.36 -20.53 -25.24
CA GLN A 122 1.18 -21.94 -25.54
C GLN A 122 1.23 -22.71 -24.23
N SER A 123 0.08 -23.21 -23.79
CA SER A 123 0.04 -24.21 -22.73
C SER A 123 0.64 -25.51 -23.30
N ILE A 124 1.94 -25.69 -23.13
CA ILE A 124 2.62 -26.96 -23.42
C ILE A 124 2.31 -27.92 -22.25
N HIS A 125 1.06 -28.29 -22.11
CA HIS A 125 0.66 -29.28 -21.11
C HIS A 125 0.12 -30.48 -21.84
N SER A 126 0.85 -31.57 -21.80
CA SER A 126 0.26 -32.90 -22.02
C SER A 126 -0.78 -33.12 -20.92
N PRO A 127 -1.96 -33.64 -21.23
CA PRO A 127 -2.97 -33.96 -20.23
C PRO A 127 -2.36 -34.85 -19.13
N GLY A 128 -2.33 -34.33 -17.89
CA GLY A 128 -1.80 -35.06 -16.74
C GLY A 128 -0.44 -34.58 -16.19
N THR A 129 0.25 -33.62 -16.83
CA THR A 129 1.51 -33.04 -16.30
C THR A 129 1.18 -31.79 -15.52
N GLN A 130 1.66 -31.71 -14.27
CA GLN A 130 1.53 -30.51 -13.44
C GLN A 130 2.42 -29.41 -14.02
N ALA A 131 1.88 -28.21 -14.22
CA ALA A 131 2.66 -27.09 -14.71
C ALA A 131 3.84 -26.81 -13.77
N PRO A 132 5.06 -26.53 -14.30
CA PRO A 132 6.13 -26.07 -13.44
C PRO A 132 5.71 -24.79 -12.71
N THR A 133 6.01 -24.72 -11.42
CA THR A 133 5.67 -23.57 -10.58
C THR A 133 6.94 -22.88 -10.12
N VAL A 134 6.87 -21.56 -10.00
CA VAL A 134 7.90 -20.74 -9.36
C VAL A 134 7.32 -20.22 -8.05
N GLU A 135 8.10 -20.19 -7.01
CA GLU A 135 7.66 -19.63 -5.74
C GLU A 135 7.80 -18.10 -5.73
N ARG A 136 6.74 -17.42 -5.32
CA ARG A 136 6.73 -15.98 -5.07
C ARG A 136 6.53 -15.72 -3.60
N THR A 137 7.30 -14.77 -3.04
CA THR A 137 7.09 -14.31 -1.66
C THR A 137 5.82 -13.47 -1.59
N ALA A 138 4.93 -13.80 -0.68
CA ALA A 138 3.76 -13.00 -0.32
C ALA A 138 3.97 -12.39 1.06
N TYR A 139 3.47 -11.17 1.24
CA TYR A 139 3.66 -10.34 2.42
C TYR A 139 2.32 -10.05 3.06
N HIS A 140 2.16 -10.37 4.34
CA HIS A 140 0.90 -10.23 5.05
C HIS A 140 1.08 -9.49 6.38
N PHE A 141 0.09 -8.67 6.73
CA PHE A 141 -0.08 -8.15 8.08
C PHE A 141 -1.02 -9.04 8.88
N GLY A 142 -0.72 -9.26 10.16
CA GLY A 142 -1.64 -9.83 11.13
C GLY A 142 -2.70 -8.82 11.59
N LEU A 143 -3.50 -8.29 10.66
CA LEU A 143 -4.52 -7.27 10.94
C LEU A 143 -5.82 -7.91 11.43
N LEU A 144 -6.26 -7.56 12.64
CA LEU A 144 -7.55 -7.96 13.22
C LEU A 144 -7.82 -9.48 13.21
N GLY A 145 -6.77 -10.27 13.37
CA GLY A 145 -6.87 -11.73 13.39
C GLY A 145 -7.04 -12.39 12.02
N THR A 146 -6.92 -11.61 10.94
CA THR A 146 -6.88 -12.10 9.56
C THR A 146 -5.56 -11.74 8.89
N GLU A 147 -5.00 -12.65 8.12
CA GLU A 147 -3.85 -12.33 7.27
C GLU A 147 -4.32 -11.48 6.11
N THR A 148 -3.92 -10.20 6.10
CA THR A 148 -4.24 -9.27 5.03
C THR A 148 -2.98 -8.95 4.24
N GLU A 149 -3.03 -9.07 2.92
CA GLU A 149 -1.91 -8.71 2.06
C GLU A 149 -1.51 -7.25 2.29
N VAL A 150 -0.21 -7.02 2.48
CA VAL A 150 0.34 -5.69 2.82
C VAL A 150 -0.05 -4.63 1.78
N THR A 151 0.04 -4.95 0.49
CA THR A 151 -0.29 -4.02 -0.60
C THR A 151 -1.77 -3.63 -0.60
N VAL A 152 -2.66 -4.57 -0.28
CA VAL A 152 -4.11 -4.32 -0.15
C VAL A 152 -4.40 -3.40 1.03
N ALA A 153 -3.81 -3.68 2.20
CA ALA A 153 -3.98 -2.85 3.38
C ALA A 153 -3.42 -1.42 3.16
N CYS A 154 -2.23 -1.31 2.55
CA CYS A 154 -1.61 -0.01 2.22
C CYS A 154 -2.47 0.80 1.24
N ARG A 155 -3.06 0.15 0.22
CA ARG A 155 -3.97 0.79 -0.74
C ARG A 155 -5.19 1.35 -0.03
N ARG A 156 -5.89 0.53 0.75
CA ARG A 156 -7.07 0.96 1.50
C ARG A 156 -6.76 2.12 2.44
N TYR A 157 -5.62 2.08 3.12
CA TYR A 157 -5.19 3.18 3.99
C TYR A 157 -4.92 4.48 3.22
N LEU A 158 -4.23 4.40 2.06
CA LEU A 158 -3.97 5.57 1.23
C LEU A 158 -5.27 6.18 0.69
N ASP A 159 -6.25 5.35 0.31
CA ASP A 159 -7.56 5.80 -0.14
C ASP A 159 -8.31 6.56 0.97
N LEU A 160 -8.23 6.07 2.23
CA LEU A 160 -8.79 6.77 3.39
C LEU A 160 -8.09 8.11 3.66
N VAL A 161 -6.77 8.18 3.53
CA VAL A 161 -6.03 9.46 3.67
C VAL A 161 -6.41 10.42 2.55
N ALA A 162 -6.58 9.95 1.32
CA ALA A 162 -7.03 10.77 0.20
C ALA A 162 -8.48 11.26 0.39
N GLU A 163 -9.36 10.42 0.92
CA GLU A 163 -10.74 10.79 1.26
C GLU A 163 -10.77 11.85 2.37
N LEU A 164 -9.99 11.66 3.44
CA LEU A 164 -9.83 12.64 4.51
C LEU A 164 -9.47 14.03 3.94
N MET A 165 -8.53 14.08 3.02
CA MET A 165 -8.11 15.34 2.39
C MET A 165 -9.22 15.95 1.54
N ARG A 166 -9.91 15.14 0.72
CA ARG A 166 -11.03 15.63 -0.11
C ARG A 166 -12.17 16.18 0.74
N ASP A 167 -12.54 15.45 1.79
CA ASP A 167 -13.60 15.86 2.70
C ASP A 167 -13.21 17.12 3.47
N PHE A 168 -11.97 17.20 3.93
CA PHE A 168 -11.46 18.40 4.60
C PHE A 168 -11.53 19.63 3.69
N ILE A 169 -11.09 19.51 2.43
CA ILE A 169 -11.16 20.60 1.46
C ILE A 169 -12.60 21.00 1.22
N ARG A 170 -13.49 20.04 0.90
CA ARG A 170 -14.90 20.29 0.64
C ARG A 170 -15.57 21.05 1.80
N ASP A 171 -15.34 20.58 3.03
CA ASP A 171 -16.02 21.12 4.22
C ASP A 171 -15.47 22.50 4.63
N HIS A 172 -14.31 22.94 4.11
CA HIS A 172 -13.68 24.22 4.47
C HIS A 172 -13.47 25.19 3.29
N THR A 173 -13.78 24.77 2.06
CA THR A 173 -13.68 25.63 0.86
C THR A 173 -15.04 26.01 0.28
N SER A 174 -16.14 25.47 0.80
CA SER A 174 -17.48 25.95 0.41
C SER A 174 -17.60 27.43 0.79
N PRO A 175 -17.97 28.32 -0.14
CA PRO A 175 -18.22 29.71 0.21
C PRO A 175 -19.36 29.74 1.23
N GLU A 176 -19.15 30.50 2.30
CA GLU A 176 -20.27 30.89 3.20
C GLU A 176 -21.31 31.59 2.33
N VAL A 177 -22.50 30.99 2.24
CA VAL A 177 -23.67 31.56 1.58
C VAL A 177 -24.33 32.54 2.53
#